data_142e81b9742314772280c13f0737e7a7
#
_entry.id   142e81b9742314772280c13f0737e7a7
#
_cell.length_a   1.000
_cell.length_b   1.000
_cell.length_c   1.000
_cell.angle_alpha   90.00
_cell.angle_beta   90.00
_cell.angle_gamma   90.00
#
_symmetry.space_group_name_H-M   'P 1'
#
loop_
_entity.id
_entity.type
_entity.pdbx_description
1 polymer ?
#
loop_
_entity_poly.entity_id
_entity_poly.type
_entity_poly.pdbx_seq_one_letter_code
_entity_poly.pdbx_strand_id
1 'polypeptide(L)'
;MTYLSQIKIPAIYMRGGTSKGVFFNLSDLPDSAQVPGTARDNLMLRVIGSPDPYGKQTDGMGSATSSTSKTVILSKSSLADHDVAHLFGQVSIVKAYVDWSGNCGNLTAAVGSFAISSGLVDATHIPENGTATIRIWQANIKKTIVVQVPITNG
;
A
#
# COMPACT_ATOMS: atom_id res chain seq x y z
N MET A 1 -20.41 -19.52 16.81
CA MET A 1 -19.65 -18.40 16.21
C MET A 1 -20.41 -17.90 14.99
N THR A 2 -20.70 -16.61 14.93
CA THR A 2 -21.32 -16.00 13.75
C THR A 2 -20.20 -15.61 12.82
N TYR A 3 -20.05 -16.25 11.70
CA TYR A 3 -19.09 -15.83 10.66
C TYR A 3 -19.71 -14.70 9.86
N LEU A 4 -18.97 -13.61 9.70
CA LEU A 4 -19.35 -12.58 8.75
C LEU A 4 -19.20 -13.15 7.34
N SER A 5 -20.28 -13.11 6.57
CA SER A 5 -20.27 -13.60 5.17
C SER A 5 -19.42 -12.71 4.27
N GLN A 6 -19.13 -11.48 4.70
CA GLN A 6 -18.40 -10.48 3.93
C GLN A 6 -17.66 -9.51 4.84
N ILE A 7 -16.42 -9.19 4.49
CA ILE A 7 -15.62 -8.15 5.14
C ILE A 7 -15.40 -7.03 4.13
N LYS A 8 -15.70 -5.79 4.54
CA LYS A 8 -15.41 -4.58 3.75
C LYS A 8 -14.15 -3.93 4.29
N ILE A 9 -13.16 -3.71 3.44
CA ILE A 9 -11.89 -3.08 3.81
C ILE A 9 -11.70 -1.87 2.90
N PRO A 10 -11.62 -0.64 3.46
CA PRO A 10 -11.31 0.54 2.67
C PRO A 10 -9.95 0.39 1.98
N ALA A 11 -9.91 0.70 0.69
CA ALA A 11 -8.68 0.64 -0.09
C ALA A 11 -8.78 1.58 -1.29
N ILE A 12 -7.65 1.98 -1.82
CA ILE A 12 -7.58 2.76 -3.05
C ILE A 12 -6.70 2.01 -4.05
N TYR A 13 -7.23 1.79 -5.26
CA TYR A 13 -6.45 1.24 -6.35
C TYR A 13 -5.75 2.38 -7.08
N MET A 14 -4.43 2.43 -6.98
CA MET A 14 -3.63 3.56 -7.47
C MET A 14 -2.59 3.13 -8.49
N ARG A 15 -2.30 4.05 -9.40
CA ARG A 15 -1.14 3.99 -10.29
C ARG A 15 -0.01 4.84 -9.72
N GLY A 16 1.21 4.30 -9.73
CA GLY A 16 2.45 5.02 -9.52
C GLY A 16 3.44 4.64 -10.62
N GLY A 17 3.95 5.63 -11.39
CA GLY A 17 4.78 5.35 -12.56
C GLY A 17 4.09 4.35 -13.51
N THR A 18 4.75 3.24 -13.82
CA THR A 18 4.22 2.17 -14.68
C THR A 18 3.54 1.04 -13.90
N SER A 19 3.46 1.13 -12.58
CA SER A 19 2.87 0.10 -11.72
C SER A 19 1.49 0.52 -11.20
N LYS A 20 0.68 -0.48 -10.85
CA LYS A 20 -0.60 -0.32 -10.14
C LYS A 20 -0.61 -1.23 -8.93
N GLY A 21 -1.29 -0.81 -7.88
CA GLY A 21 -1.42 -1.60 -6.67
C GLY A 21 -2.60 -1.17 -5.82
N VAL A 22 -2.96 -2.00 -4.87
CA VAL A 22 -4.00 -1.74 -3.89
C VAL A 22 -3.35 -1.17 -2.64
N PHE A 23 -3.77 0.03 -2.26
CA PHE A 23 -3.23 0.79 -1.14
C PHE A 23 -4.19 0.72 0.05
N PHE A 24 -3.65 0.41 1.21
CA PHE A 24 -4.39 0.31 2.47
C PHE A 24 -3.80 1.21 3.54
N ASN A 25 -4.65 1.78 4.40
CA ASN A 25 -4.22 2.18 5.72
C ASN A 25 -4.10 0.93 6.60
N LEU A 26 -3.02 0.83 7.35
CA LEU A 26 -2.81 -0.28 8.29
C LEU A 26 -3.97 -0.41 9.29
N SER A 27 -4.49 0.72 9.78
CA SER A 27 -5.60 0.76 10.73
C SER A 27 -6.94 0.26 10.17
N ASP A 28 -7.09 0.22 8.85
CA ASP A 28 -8.32 -0.26 8.19
C ASP A 28 -8.31 -1.79 7.97
N LEU A 29 -7.14 -2.42 8.13
CA LEU A 29 -7.03 -3.86 8.03
C LEU A 29 -7.62 -4.54 9.27
N PRO A 30 -8.18 -5.78 9.12
CA PRO A 30 -8.55 -6.60 10.28
C PRO A 30 -7.35 -6.76 11.24
N ASP A 31 -7.59 -6.80 12.53
CA ASP A 31 -6.55 -6.85 13.57
C ASP A 31 -5.50 -7.92 13.31
N SER A 32 -5.94 -9.09 12.87
CA SER A 32 -5.04 -10.21 12.53
C SER A 32 -4.11 -9.93 11.36
N ALA A 33 -4.46 -8.99 10.47
CA ALA A 33 -3.65 -8.60 9.32
C ALA A 33 -2.83 -7.32 9.56
N GLN A 34 -3.02 -6.64 10.70
CA GLN A 34 -2.24 -5.46 11.06
C GLN A 34 -0.80 -5.81 11.46
N VAL A 35 -0.55 -7.06 11.81
CA VAL A 35 0.79 -7.58 12.15
C VAL A 35 1.33 -8.47 11.03
N PRO A 36 2.66 -8.54 10.84
CA PRO A 36 3.24 -9.49 9.89
C PRO A 36 2.87 -10.93 10.19
N GLY A 37 2.60 -11.71 9.17
CA GLY A 37 2.29 -13.15 9.31
C GLY A 37 1.29 -13.65 8.28
N THR A 38 0.89 -14.89 8.44
CA THR A 38 0.04 -15.63 7.50
C THR A 38 -1.31 -14.96 7.26
N ALA A 39 -1.92 -14.34 8.28
CA ALA A 39 -3.22 -13.69 8.13
C ALA A 39 -3.11 -12.46 7.18
N ARG A 40 -2.05 -11.66 7.32
CA ARG A 40 -1.77 -10.55 6.39
C ARG A 40 -1.51 -11.06 4.98
N ASP A 41 -0.65 -12.05 4.84
CA ASP A 41 -0.30 -12.61 3.53
C ASP A 41 -1.53 -13.17 2.82
N ASN A 42 -2.35 -13.95 3.52
CA ASN A 42 -3.58 -14.51 2.97
C ASN A 42 -4.57 -13.42 2.53
N LEU A 43 -4.68 -12.33 3.30
CA LEU A 43 -5.52 -11.20 2.91
C LEU A 43 -5.02 -10.55 1.62
N MET A 44 -3.70 -10.29 1.51
CA MET A 44 -3.13 -9.69 0.31
C MET A 44 -3.26 -10.60 -0.90
N LEU A 45 -3.02 -11.90 -0.73
CA LEU A 45 -3.26 -12.91 -1.77
C LEU A 45 -4.70 -12.88 -2.26
N ARG A 46 -5.67 -12.87 -1.34
CA ARG A 46 -7.10 -12.84 -1.69
C ARG A 46 -7.49 -11.57 -2.42
N VAL A 47 -7.01 -10.41 -1.97
CA VAL A 47 -7.30 -9.12 -2.60
C VAL A 47 -6.77 -9.08 -4.04
N ILE A 48 -5.57 -9.57 -4.26
CA ILE A 48 -4.94 -9.55 -5.59
C ILE A 48 -5.46 -10.66 -6.51
N GLY A 49 -6.01 -11.73 -5.95
CA GLY A 49 -6.51 -12.89 -6.72
C GLY A 49 -5.45 -13.95 -6.94
N SER A 50 -4.57 -14.15 -5.96
CA SER A 50 -3.48 -15.12 -5.99
C SER A 50 -3.64 -16.18 -4.89
N PRO A 51 -3.10 -17.38 -5.08
CA PRO A 51 -2.48 -17.88 -6.31
C PRO A 51 -3.52 -18.18 -7.38
N ASP A 52 -3.18 -17.91 -8.61
CA ASP A 52 -4.00 -18.29 -9.76
C ASP A 52 -3.19 -19.18 -10.69
N PRO A 53 -3.50 -20.48 -10.80
CA PRO A 53 -2.77 -21.41 -11.66
C PRO A 53 -2.87 -21.07 -13.15
N TYR A 54 -3.89 -20.32 -13.54
CA TYR A 54 -4.08 -19.86 -14.91
C TYR A 54 -3.37 -18.51 -15.18
N GLY A 55 -2.80 -17.89 -14.15
CA GLY A 55 -2.05 -16.64 -14.28
C GLY A 55 -2.88 -15.45 -14.74
N LYS A 56 -4.17 -15.39 -14.40
CA LYS A 56 -5.10 -14.34 -14.82
C LYS A 56 -5.51 -13.38 -13.69
N GLN A 57 -5.46 -13.83 -12.44
CA GLN A 57 -5.91 -13.09 -11.27
C GLN A 57 -7.34 -12.54 -11.38
N THR A 58 -8.22 -13.28 -12.06
CA THR A 58 -9.59 -12.86 -12.38
C THR A 58 -10.43 -12.63 -11.12
N ASP A 59 -10.14 -13.35 -10.04
CA ASP A 59 -10.89 -13.27 -8.78
C ASP A 59 -10.45 -12.09 -7.87
N GLY A 60 -9.53 -11.26 -8.32
CA GLY A 60 -8.99 -10.18 -7.49
C GLY A 60 -8.65 -8.92 -8.29
N MET A 61 -7.90 -8.04 -7.62
CA MET A 61 -7.53 -6.73 -8.15
C MET A 61 -6.25 -6.74 -9.00
N GLY A 62 -5.52 -7.84 -9.04
CA GLY A 62 -4.35 -7.99 -9.89
C GLY A 62 -4.72 -8.06 -11.37
N SER A 63 -3.74 -7.82 -12.23
CA SER A 63 -3.92 -7.88 -13.69
C SER A 63 -2.85 -8.77 -14.34
N ALA A 64 -2.42 -9.81 -13.64
CA ALA A 64 -1.56 -10.88 -14.11
C ALA A 64 -0.19 -10.44 -14.64
N THR A 65 0.33 -9.31 -14.16
CA THR A 65 1.71 -8.88 -14.44
C THR A 65 2.42 -8.50 -13.14
N SER A 66 3.75 -8.54 -13.16
CA SER A 66 4.56 -8.10 -12.01
C SER A 66 4.34 -6.61 -11.68
N SER A 67 3.94 -5.81 -12.66
CA SER A 67 3.65 -4.37 -12.48
C SER A 67 2.29 -4.11 -11.84
N THR A 68 1.41 -5.10 -11.77
CA THR A 68 0.03 -4.95 -11.30
C THR A 68 -0.34 -5.90 -10.16
N SER A 69 0.53 -6.82 -9.78
CA SER A 69 0.33 -7.78 -8.69
C SER A 69 0.99 -7.27 -7.41
N LYS A 70 0.46 -6.16 -6.87
CA LYS A 70 1.12 -5.37 -5.83
C LYS A 70 0.13 -4.85 -4.79
N THR A 71 0.59 -4.81 -3.54
CA THR A 71 -0.10 -4.18 -2.42
C THR A 71 0.81 -3.19 -1.70
N VAL A 72 0.21 -2.17 -1.11
CA VAL A 72 0.90 -1.19 -0.28
C VAL A 72 0.12 -1.00 1.01
N ILE A 73 0.81 -1.04 2.13
CA ILE A 73 0.24 -0.74 3.44
C ILE A 73 0.95 0.47 4.00
N LEU A 74 0.17 1.48 4.38
CA LEU A 74 0.67 2.73 4.92
C LEU A 74 0.13 2.96 6.33
N SER A 75 0.95 3.60 7.13
CA SER A 75 0.60 4.07 8.47
C SER A 75 1.33 5.36 8.79
N LYS A 76 0.89 6.08 9.82
CA LYS A 76 1.72 7.15 10.38
C LYS A 76 3.04 6.56 10.84
N SER A 77 4.14 7.27 10.57
CA SER A 77 5.44 6.83 11.04
C SER A 77 5.57 6.99 12.55
N SER A 78 6.17 5.99 13.21
CA SER A 78 6.61 6.10 14.59
C SER A 78 8.02 6.68 14.72
N LEU A 79 8.72 6.83 13.59
CA LEU A 79 10.07 7.40 13.57
C LEU A 79 9.99 8.92 13.50
N ALA A 80 10.85 9.59 14.29
CA ALA A 80 11.04 11.03 14.20
C ALA A 80 11.41 11.43 12.76
N ASP A 81 10.99 12.61 12.35
CA ASP A 81 11.27 13.21 11.04
C ASP A 81 10.70 12.42 9.83
N HIS A 82 9.75 11.53 10.06
CA HIS A 82 9.04 10.83 8.99
C HIS A 82 7.54 11.02 9.14
N ASP A 83 6.85 11.26 8.03
CA ASP A 83 5.40 11.43 8.01
C ASP A 83 4.70 10.07 8.01
N VAL A 84 5.13 9.17 7.15
CA VAL A 84 4.49 7.86 6.95
C VAL A 84 5.49 6.72 6.89
N ALA A 85 5.03 5.54 7.31
CA ALA A 85 5.70 4.27 7.05
C ALA A 85 5.04 3.58 5.86
N HIS A 86 5.84 3.11 4.93
CA HIS A 86 5.44 2.46 3.68
C HIS A 86 5.93 1.03 3.67
N LEU A 87 5.02 0.07 3.58
CA LEU A 87 5.32 -1.34 3.42
C LEU A 87 4.79 -1.81 2.06
N PHE A 88 5.70 -2.34 1.23
CA PHE A 88 5.39 -2.82 -0.11
C PHE A 88 5.35 -4.35 -0.13
N GLY A 89 4.30 -4.93 -0.74
CA GLY A 89 4.18 -6.35 -1.00
C GLY A 89 4.10 -6.67 -2.49
N GLN A 90 5.05 -7.44 -2.99
CA GLN A 90 4.97 -8.04 -4.32
C GLN A 90 4.25 -9.39 -4.20
N VAL A 91 3.05 -9.47 -4.74
CA VAL A 91 2.24 -10.69 -4.67
C VAL A 91 2.57 -11.61 -5.84
N SER A 92 2.94 -12.85 -5.56
CA SER A 92 3.17 -13.83 -6.63
C SER A 92 1.85 -14.14 -7.35
N ILE A 93 1.89 -14.27 -8.67
CA ILE A 93 0.68 -14.54 -9.47
C ILE A 93 0.23 -15.99 -9.27
N VAL A 94 1.18 -16.94 -9.35
CA VAL A 94 0.88 -18.37 -9.39
C VAL A 94 1.16 -19.12 -8.10
N LYS A 95 1.85 -18.50 -7.14
CA LYS A 95 2.21 -19.10 -5.84
C LYS A 95 1.52 -18.37 -4.70
N ALA A 96 1.21 -19.09 -3.64
CA ALA A 96 0.69 -18.51 -2.38
C ALA A 96 1.83 -17.83 -1.60
N TYR A 97 2.34 -16.73 -2.12
CA TYR A 97 3.51 -16.04 -1.57
C TYR A 97 3.43 -14.53 -1.81
N VAL A 98 3.75 -13.76 -0.78
CA VAL A 98 3.95 -12.31 -0.84
C VAL A 98 5.40 -12.01 -0.48
N ASP A 99 6.10 -11.33 -1.36
CA ASP A 99 7.48 -10.89 -1.13
C ASP A 99 7.49 -9.50 -0.51
N TRP A 100 7.96 -9.43 0.74
CA TRP A 100 8.12 -8.20 1.50
C TRP A 100 9.58 -7.71 1.55
N SER A 101 10.49 -8.29 0.77
CA SER A 101 11.93 -7.99 0.85
C SER A 101 12.36 -6.75 0.06
N GLY A 102 11.55 -6.32 -0.90
CA GLY A 102 11.92 -5.28 -1.86
C GLY A 102 11.15 -3.98 -1.71
N ASN A 103 11.42 -3.06 -2.63
CA ASN A 103 10.66 -1.83 -2.82
C ASN A 103 10.25 -1.71 -4.30
N CYS A 104 9.19 -0.97 -4.54
CA CYS A 104 8.77 -0.58 -5.87
C CYS A 104 8.83 0.95 -6.00
N GLY A 105 9.85 1.45 -6.65
CA GLY A 105 10.03 2.89 -6.87
C GLY A 105 8.85 3.52 -7.63
N ASN A 106 8.26 2.80 -8.57
CA ASN A 106 7.08 3.28 -9.30
C ASN A 106 5.88 3.52 -8.36
N LEU A 107 5.54 2.57 -7.49
CA LEU A 107 4.43 2.76 -6.55
C LEU A 107 4.76 3.78 -5.46
N THR A 108 6.02 3.96 -5.10
CA THR A 108 6.43 4.98 -4.14
C THR A 108 6.02 6.39 -4.60
N ALA A 109 5.96 6.64 -5.90
CA ALA A 109 5.48 7.92 -6.44
C ALA A 109 4.01 8.23 -6.07
N ALA A 110 3.20 7.22 -5.79
CA ALA A 110 1.80 7.40 -5.40
C ALA A 110 1.62 7.51 -3.87
N VAL A 111 2.63 7.15 -3.08
CA VAL A 111 2.55 7.09 -1.61
C VAL A 111 2.25 8.45 -1.00
N GLY A 112 2.89 9.51 -1.47
CA GLY A 112 2.67 10.86 -0.95
C GLY A 112 1.22 11.32 -1.13
N SER A 113 0.67 11.15 -2.33
CA SER A 113 -0.73 11.52 -2.62
C SER A 113 -1.72 10.71 -1.79
N PHE A 114 -1.49 9.41 -1.66
CA PHE A 114 -2.32 8.57 -0.78
C PHE A 114 -2.25 9.04 0.67
N ALA A 115 -1.05 9.29 1.18
CA ALA A 115 -0.84 9.71 2.57
C ALA A 115 -1.57 11.01 2.91
N ILE A 116 -1.55 11.97 1.98
CA ILE A 116 -2.28 13.24 2.15
C ILE A 116 -3.79 13.01 2.12
N SER A 117 -4.30 12.34 1.09
CA SER A 117 -5.74 12.12 0.92
C SER A 117 -6.35 11.24 2.02
N SER A 118 -5.56 10.39 2.64
CA SER A 118 -5.97 9.49 3.73
C SER A 118 -5.78 10.10 5.13
N GLY A 119 -5.32 11.35 5.22
CA GLY A 119 -5.12 12.02 6.51
C GLY A 119 -3.96 11.48 7.35
N LEU A 120 -3.00 10.81 6.73
CA LEU A 120 -1.82 10.29 7.43
C LEU A 120 -0.75 11.35 7.66
N VAL A 121 -0.76 12.42 6.88
CA VAL A 121 0.15 13.55 7.01
C VAL A 121 -0.51 14.63 7.85
N ASP A 122 0.26 15.25 8.75
CA ASP A 122 -0.22 16.38 9.54
C ASP A 122 -0.61 17.54 8.61
N ALA A 123 -1.81 18.08 8.79
CA ALA A 123 -2.34 19.17 7.96
C ALA A 123 -1.42 20.42 7.96
N THR A 124 -0.65 20.64 9.03
CA THR A 124 0.31 21.75 9.11
C THR A 124 1.49 21.61 8.12
N HIS A 125 1.74 20.39 7.63
CA HIS A 125 2.78 20.12 6.64
C HIS A 125 2.28 20.23 5.19
N ILE A 126 0.97 20.48 5.00
CA ILE A 126 0.36 20.57 3.68
C ILE A 126 0.05 22.04 3.38
N PRO A 127 0.71 22.65 2.38
CA PRO A 127 0.38 24.03 1.99
C PRO A 127 -0.98 24.08 1.28
N GLU A 128 -1.64 25.23 1.31
CA GLU A 128 -2.86 25.43 0.53
C GLU A 128 -2.59 25.33 -0.97
N ASN A 129 -1.49 25.90 -1.43
CA ASN A 129 -1.01 25.79 -2.80
C ASN A 129 0.51 25.67 -2.81
N GLY A 130 1.04 24.92 -3.75
CA GLY A 130 2.48 24.73 -3.93
C GLY A 130 2.88 23.26 -3.87
N THR A 131 3.90 22.94 -3.07
CA THR A 131 4.45 21.59 -2.98
C THR A 131 4.54 21.15 -1.54
N ALA A 132 3.93 20.00 -1.22
CA ALA A 132 4.13 19.31 0.05
C ALA A 132 5.32 18.35 -0.08
N THR A 133 6.21 18.39 0.90
CA THR A 133 7.34 17.45 1.01
C THR A 133 6.98 16.37 2.02
N ILE A 134 6.87 15.12 1.56
CA ILE A 134 6.50 13.98 2.38
C ILE A 134 7.72 13.09 2.60
N ARG A 135 8.05 12.84 3.86
CA ARG A 135 9.15 11.98 4.26
C ARG A 135 8.62 10.59 4.58
N ILE A 136 9.01 9.63 3.77
CA ILE A 136 8.54 8.25 3.82
C ILE A 136 9.62 7.36 4.44
N TRP A 137 9.27 6.62 5.49
CA TRP A 137 10.05 5.48 5.93
C TRP A 137 9.66 4.26 5.11
N GLN A 138 10.52 3.86 4.18
CA GLN A 138 10.30 2.64 3.41
C GLN A 138 10.77 1.43 4.25
N ALA A 139 9.80 0.73 4.84
CA ALA A 139 10.04 -0.26 5.88
C ALA A 139 10.74 -1.53 5.38
N ASN A 140 10.51 -1.92 4.11
CA ASN A 140 11.10 -3.14 3.55
C ASN A 140 12.64 -3.05 3.47
N ILE A 141 13.15 -1.92 2.98
CA ILE A 141 14.58 -1.71 2.78
C ILE A 141 15.21 -0.79 3.83
N LYS A 142 14.40 -0.32 4.80
CA LYS A 142 14.82 0.56 5.91
C LYS A 142 15.55 1.82 5.43
N LYS A 143 14.91 2.53 4.51
CA LYS A 143 15.43 3.78 3.94
C LYS A 143 14.41 4.89 3.97
N THR A 144 14.89 6.12 4.06
CA THR A 144 14.08 7.32 3.89
C THR A 144 13.94 7.63 2.40
N ILE A 145 12.71 7.86 1.96
CA ILE A 145 12.40 8.37 0.64
C ILE A 145 11.65 9.68 0.82
N VAL A 146 12.05 10.71 0.11
CA VAL A 146 11.38 12.01 0.11
C VAL A 146 10.65 12.17 -1.21
N VAL A 147 9.36 12.43 -1.13
CA VAL A 147 8.54 12.74 -2.31
C VAL A 147 7.97 14.15 -2.20
N GLN A 148 7.79 14.78 -3.34
CA GLN A 148 7.16 16.09 -3.45
C GLN A 148 5.84 15.95 -4.17
N VAL A 149 4.78 16.45 -3.54
CA VAL A 149 3.41 16.34 -4.04
C VAL A 149 2.89 17.74 -4.35
N PRO A 150 2.50 18.02 -5.58
CA PRO A 150 1.84 19.28 -5.93
C PRO A 150 0.48 19.39 -5.23
N ILE A 151 0.21 20.52 -4.63
CA ILE A 151 -1.03 20.81 -3.90
C ILE A 151 -1.72 22.01 -4.54
N THR A 152 -3.01 21.90 -4.71
CA THR A 152 -3.88 23.00 -5.17
C THR A 152 -5.16 22.99 -4.33
N ASN A 153 -5.42 24.09 -3.63
CA ASN A 153 -6.56 24.27 -2.74
C ASN A 153 -6.61 23.23 -1.58
N GLY A 154 -5.47 22.90 -1.02
CA GLY A 154 -5.33 21.99 0.12
C GLY A 154 -5.25 20.51 -0.26
#